data_b670734987246ad473b41d412dbaa9cc
#
_entry.id   b670734987246ad473b41d412dbaa9cc
#
_cell.length_a   1.000
_cell.length_b   1.000
_cell.length_c   1.000
_cell.angle_alpha   90.00
_cell.angle_beta   90.00
_cell.angle_gamma   90.00
#
_symmetry.space_group_name_H-M   'P 1'
#
loop_
_entity.id
_entity.type
_entity.pdbx_description
1 polymer ?
#
loop_
_entity_poly.entity_id
_entity_poly.type
_entity_poly.pdbx_seq_one_letter_code
_entity_poly.pdbx_strand_id
1 'polypeptide(L)'
;MKVSVFAVDVGYGNTKTAFRMGSDIATQMFPSVAPIAVSDAVSSYGQGVLHSRKVLPIEVDGATYEIGPGVELSSAYGNAGRTLSEDFCLTANYAALLGGSLQFAGVTEVERMVLGLPVHTINKFSAHLRDAFTGTLNFGHGDIRIHSVKVVPQPLGSLVSFSEYGGSRFDRENAHMVIDVGYFTTDWVVAHGFTMNDRRSGGAPGGASQVYKSIASLIAKNEKEPVDDIERIDKCLREKKPLLFYGKDIDLISYLDQSQAIINSTVKEMQNRVGRTADLRSIVLTGGGAALYEPAIRAAFPRVQLDVLDAPCYANAKGFLIVGEATLARERKALGVAA
;
A
#
# COMPACT_ATOMS: atom_id res chain seq x y z
N MET A 1 10.13 -12.69 -17.76
CA MET A 1 9.60 -14.03 -17.36
C MET A 1 8.08 -14.07 -17.43
N LYS A 2 7.49 -15.30 -17.54
CA LYS A 2 6.04 -15.50 -17.48
C LYS A 2 5.62 -15.89 -16.06
N VAL A 3 4.50 -15.36 -15.59
CA VAL A 3 3.92 -15.70 -14.27
C VAL A 3 2.41 -15.95 -14.39
N SER A 4 1.90 -16.93 -13.65
CA SER A 4 0.43 -17.18 -13.63
C SER A 4 -0.31 -16.06 -12.91
N VAL A 5 0.20 -15.60 -11.77
CA VAL A 5 -0.38 -14.48 -11.02
C VAL A 5 0.70 -13.46 -10.67
N PHE A 6 0.39 -12.20 -10.91
CA PHE A 6 1.19 -11.06 -10.46
C PHE A 6 0.30 -10.13 -9.64
N ALA A 7 0.57 -10.05 -8.36
CA ALA A 7 -0.20 -9.22 -7.43
C ALA A 7 0.51 -7.90 -7.18
N VAL A 8 -0.23 -6.78 -7.29
CA VAL A 8 0.31 -5.44 -7.04
C VAL A 8 -0.63 -4.66 -6.13
N ASP A 9 -0.10 -4.20 -5.01
CA ASP A 9 -0.71 -3.22 -4.13
C ASP A 9 -0.03 -1.87 -4.36
N VAL A 10 -0.59 -1.07 -5.27
CA VAL A 10 -0.14 0.31 -5.51
C VAL A 10 -0.77 1.21 -4.47
N GLY A 11 -0.18 1.23 -3.27
CA GLY A 11 -0.61 2.11 -2.20
C GLY A 11 -0.06 3.54 -2.35
N TYR A 12 -0.64 4.48 -1.63
CA TYR A 12 -0.18 5.89 -1.66
C TYR A 12 1.24 6.09 -1.10
N GLY A 13 1.67 5.28 -0.15
CA GLY A 13 3.00 5.37 0.45
C GLY A 13 4.04 4.54 -0.31
N ASN A 14 3.75 3.28 -0.53
CA ASN A 14 4.62 2.32 -1.20
C ASN A 14 3.84 1.44 -2.16
N THR A 15 4.47 1.05 -3.25
CA THR A 15 4.02 0.01 -4.17
C THR A 15 4.67 -1.31 -3.76
N LYS A 16 3.86 -2.37 -3.62
CA LYS A 16 4.30 -3.70 -3.21
C LYS A 16 3.81 -4.73 -4.20
N THR A 17 4.64 -5.73 -4.46
CA THR A 17 4.30 -6.85 -5.34
C THR A 17 4.47 -8.18 -4.64
N ALA A 18 3.72 -9.18 -5.11
CA ALA A 18 3.91 -10.57 -4.75
C ALA A 18 3.62 -11.46 -5.97
N PHE A 19 4.52 -12.42 -6.22
CA PHE A 19 4.37 -13.40 -7.30
C PHE A 19 5.17 -14.67 -6.98
N ARG A 20 4.89 -15.78 -7.67
CA ARG A 20 5.64 -17.03 -7.45
C ARG A 20 6.94 -17.05 -8.23
N MET A 21 8.01 -17.47 -7.54
CA MET A 21 9.28 -17.91 -8.12
C MET A 21 9.51 -19.36 -7.69
N GLY A 22 9.06 -20.30 -8.52
CA GLY A 22 8.95 -21.70 -8.10
C GLY A 22 7.93 -21.89 -6.98
N SER A 23 8.35 -22.50 -5.87
CA SER A 23 7.51 -22.68 -4.66
C SER A 23 7.40 -21.41 -3.81
N ASP A 24 8.35 -20.51 -3.92
CA ASP A 24 8.51 -19.37 -3.02
C ASP A 24 7.70 -18.15 -3.50
N ILE A 25 7.32 -17.30 -2.55
CA ILE A 25 6.71 -16.01 -2.84
C ILE A 25 7.81 -14.94 -2.87
N ALA A 26 8.08 -14.41 -4.05
CA ALA A 26 8.91 -13.22 -4.21
C ALA A 26 8.06 -11.98 -3.90
N THR A 27 8.62 -11.05 -3.13
CA THR A 27 8.00 -9.76 -2.82
C THR A 27 8.97 -8.63 -3.11
N GLN A 28 8.43 -7.51 -3.59
CA GLN A 28 9.19 -6.28 -3.81
C GLN A 28 8.42 -5.10 -3.22
N MET A 29 9.13 -4.06 -2.82
CA MET A 29 8.56 -2.81 -2.34
C MET A 29 9.45 -1.64 -2.74
N PHE A 30 8.81 -0.57 -3.18
CA PHE A 30 9.47 0.72 -3.40
C PHE A 30 8.48 1.86 -3.13
N PRO A 31 8.97 3.09 -2.87
CA PRO A 31 8.09 4.24 -2.64
C PRO A 31 7.16 4.51 -3.80
N SER A 32 5.90 4.85 -3.53
CA SER A 32 4.95 5.29 -4.55
C SER A 32 5.21 6.75 -4.91
N VAL A 33 6.39 7.02 -5.43
CA VAL A 33 6.87 8.31 -5.92
C VAL A 33 7.30 8.11 -7.36
N ALA A 34 6.72 8.91 -8.26
CA ALA A 34 6.94 8.83 -9.70
C ALA A 34 7.22 10.24 -10.27
N PRO A 35 8.37 10.84 -9.99
CA PRO A 35 8.73 12.13 -10.58
C PRO A 35 8.97 11.96 -12.07
N ILE A 36 8.68 13.00 -12.83
CA ILE A 36 9.07 13.07 -14.25
C ILE A 36 10.60 13.12 -14.30
N ALA A 37 11.18 12.26 -15.15
CA ALA A 37 12.62 12.23 -15.37
C ALA A 37 13.08 13.57 -15.95
N VAL A 38 13.97 14.25 -15.24
CA VAL A 38 14.62 15.47 -15.72
C VAL A 38 16.01 15.08 -16.21
N SER A 39 16.38 15.52 -17.41
CA SER A 39 17.72 15.31 -17.93
C SER A 39 18.73 16.23 -17.21
N ASP A 40 19.08 15.87 -15.98
CA ASP A 40 20.07 16.63 -15.21
C ASP A 40 21.48 16.18 -15.59
N ALA A 41 22.16 17.02 -16.39
CA ALA A 41 23.56 16.82 -16.74
C ALA A 41 24.51 16.81 -15.54
N VAL A 42 24.11 17.41 -14.40
CA VAL A 42 24.93 17.52 -13.18
C VAL A 42 24.82 16.28 -12.29
N SER A 43 23.66 15.64 -12.21
CA SER A 43 23.47 14.41 -11.42
C SER A 43 24.23 13.21 -12.00
N SER A 44 24.51 13.22 -13.31
CA SER A 44 25.29 12.17 -13.99
C SER A 44 26.76 12.12 -13.60
N TYR A 45 27.35 13.24 -13.14
CA TYR A 45 28.77 13.29 -12.75
C TYR A 45 29.11 12.56 -11.44
N GLY A 46 28.15 12.39 -10.53
CA GLY A 46 28.35 11.67 -9.26
C GLY A 46 27.88 10.22 -9.25
N GLN A 47 27.03 9.81 -10.20
CA GLN A 47 26.33 8.53 -10.18
C GLN A 47 27.18 7.32 -10.63
N GLY A 48 28.25 7.54 -11.38
CA GLY A 48 29.08 6.45 -11.92
C GLY A 48 30.14 5.89 -10.99
N VAL A 49 30.54 6.61 -9.93
CA VAL A 49 31.74 6.29 -9.14
C VAL A 49 31.42 5.83 -7.72
N LEU A 50 30.34 6.29 -7.11
CA LEU A 50 30.07 6.04 -5.67
C LEU A 50 28.77 5.31 -5.35
N HIS A 51 27.68 5.48 -6.11
CA HIS A 51 26.39 4.73 -5.91
C HIS A 51 25.57 4.70 -7.21
N SER A 52 25.19 3.51 -7.67
CA SER A 52 24.14 3.38 -8.71
C SER A 52 22.76 3.49 -8.04
N ARG A 53 21.99 4.52 -8.38
CA ARG A 53 20.58 4.62 -7.96
C ARG A 53 19.78 3.48 -8.61
N LYS A 54 19.04 2.73 -7.80
CA LYS A 54 18.14 1.65 -8.27
C LYS A 54 16.83 2.25 -8.78
N VAL A 55 16.89 2.87 -9.97
CA VAL A 55 15.76 3.59 -10.60
C VAL A 55 15.62 3.08 -12.03
N LEU A 56 14.37 2.93 -12.49
CA LEU A 56 14.02 2.61 -13.88
C LEU A 56 13.23 3.78 -14.49
N PRO A 57 13.56 4.21 -15.71
CA PRO A 57 12.72 5.11 -16.48
C PRO A 57 11.49 4.33 -17.00
N ILE A 58 10.29 4.83 -16.76
CA ILE A 58 9.03 4.23 -17.19
C ILE A 58 8.26 5.24 -18.02
N GLU A 59 7.88 4.84 -19.24
CA GLU A 59 7.15 5.69 -20.17
C GLU A 59 5.63 5.48 -20.02
N VAL A 60 4.91 6.58 -19.79
CA VAL A 60 3.44 6.61 -19.75
C VAL A 60 2.97 7.90 -20.43
N ASP A 61 2.06 7.79 -21.38
CA ASP A 61 1.43 8.93 -22.09
C ASP A 61 2.44 9.95 -22.64
N GLY A 62 3.59 9.47 -23.14
CA GLY A 62 4.63 10.31 -23.73
C GLY A 62 5.52 11.03 -22.71
N ALA A 63 5.35 10.80 -21.42
CA ALA A 63 6.23 11.27 -20.37
C ALA A 63 7.06 10.11 -19.78
N THR A 64 8.28 10.38 -19.37
CA THR A 64 9.15 9.41 -18.69
C THR A 64 9.17 9.70 -17.19
N TYR A 65 8.91 8.67 -16.38
CA TYR A 65 8.88 8.72 -14.93
C TYR A 65 10.05 7.93 -14.34
N GLU A 66 10.65 8.42 -13.27
CA GLU A 66 11.63 7.65 -12.50
C GLU A 66 10.94 6.81 -11.43
N ILE A 67 11.10 5.48 -11.48
CA ILE A 67 10.47 4.53 -10.56
C ILE A 67 11.52 3.66 -9.89
N GLY A 68 11.37 3.41 -8.60
CA GLY A 68 12.18 2.41 -7.90
C GLY A 68 12.60 2.76 -6.48
N PRO A 69 13.32 1.86 -5.81
CA PRO A 69 13.76 2.07 -4.42
C PRO A 69 14.83 3.18 -4.28
N GLY A 70 15.45 3.58 -5.37
CA GLY A 70 16.46 4.66 -5.39
C GLY A 70 15.90 6.04 -5.77
N VAL A 71 14.57 6.18 -5.94
CA VAL A 71 13.95 7.49 -6.15
C VAL A 71 14.08 8.30 -4.87
N GLU A 72 14.52 9.56 -5.00
CA GLU A 72 14.64 10.46 -3.87
C GLU A 72 13.28 10.83 -3.31
N LEU A 73 13.06 10.58 -2.01
CA LEU A 73 11.81 10.91 -1.36
C LEU A 73 11.54 12.42 -1.32
N SER A 74 12.58 13.26 -1.34
CA SER A 74 12.48 14.71 -1.53
C SER A 74 11.75 15.10 -2.81
N SER A 75 11.83 14.29 -3.86
CA SER A 75 11.07 14.48 -5.09
C SER A 75 9.55 14.35 -4.90
N ALA A 76 9.08 13.81 -3.78
CA ALA A 76 7.67 13.75 -3.43
C ALA A 76 7.05 15.13 -3.14
N TYR A 77 7.87 16.12 -2.80
CA TYR A 77 7.43 17.49 -2.45
C TYR A 77 7.42 18.44 -3.65
N GLY A 78 8.08 18.07 -4.75
CA GLY A 78 7.91 18.77 -6.03
C GLY A 78 6.55 18.40 -6.65
N ASN A 79 6.03 19.25 -7.54
CA ASN A 79 4.67 19.19 -8.09
C ASN A 79 4.26 17.92 -8.85
N ALA A 80 5.05 16.84 -8.86
CA ALA A 80 4.78 15.68 -9.71
C ALA A 80 5.09 14.31 -9.10
N GLY A 81 5.70 14.23 -7.92
CA GLY A 81 6.23 12.95 -7.43
C GLY A 81 5.20 12.03 -6.77
N ARG A 82 4.27 12.57 -5.98
CA ARG A 82 3.28 11.77 -5.23
C ARG A 82 1.89 12.40 -5.33
N THR A 83 0.92 11.62 -5.74
CA THR A 83 -0.48 12.05 -5.80
C THR A 83 -1.25 11.46 -4.62
N LEU A 84 -1.90 12.31 -3.82
CA LEU A 84 -2.74 11.93 -2.68
C LEU A 84 -4.19 12.38 -2.97
N SER A 85 -4.88 11.64 -3.84
CA SER A 85 -6.27 11.89 -4.21
C SER A 85 -7.02 10.56 -4.39
N GLU A 86 -8.35 10.58 -4.26
CA GLU A 86 -9.18 9.38 -4.43
C GLU A 86 -9.07 8.76 -5.83
N ASP A 87 -8.79 9.58 -6.83
CA ASP A 87 -8.63 9.20 -8.23
C ASP A 87 -7.18 8.86 -8.61
N PHE A 88 -6.31 8.67 -7.62
CA PHE A 88 -4.90 8.29 -7.82
C PHE A 88 -4.74 7.15 -8.84
N CYS A 89 -5.60 6.14 -8.78
CA CYS A 89 -5.54 4.99 -9.67
C CYS A 89 -5.83 5.33 -11.16
N LEU A 90 -6.29 6.54 -11.47
CA LEU A 90 -6.49 7.04 -12.84
C LEU A 90 -5.30 7.86 -13.36
N THR A 91 -4.27 8.08 -12.55
CA THR A 91 -3.15 8.95 -12.90
C THR A 91 -2.04 8.22 -13.64
N ALA A 92 -1.27 8.96 -14.44
CA ALA A 92 -0.06 8.45 -15.09
C ALA A 92 0.98 7.97 -14.06
N ASN A 93 1.05 8.60 -12.87
CA ASN A 93 1.90 8.14 -11.76
C ASN A 93 1.56 6.72 -11.32
N TYR A 94 0.26 6.40 -11.19
CA TYR A 94 -0.18 5.03 -10.86
C TYR A 94 0.23 4.03 -11.93
N ALA A 95 0.00 4.37 -13.21
CA ALA A 95 0.40 3.52 -14.33
C ALA A 95 1.92 3.31 -14.38
N ALA A 96 2.70 4.37 -14.13
CA ALA A 96 4.16 4.29 -14.07
C ALA A 96 4.65 3.39 -12.91
N LEU A 97 4.05 3.49 -11.72
CA LEU A 97 4.37 2.63 -10.58
C LEU A 97 4.04 1.16 -10.87
N LEU A 98 2.91 0.89 -11.53
CA LEU A 98 2.53 -0.44 -11.94
C LEU A 98 3.48 -0.98 -13.01
N GLY A 99 3.79 -0.20 -14.04
CA GLY A 99 4.78 -0.55 -15.07
C GLY A 99 6.15 -0.84 -14.47
N GLY A 100 6.61 0.03 -13.56
CA GLY A 100 7.87 -0.16 -12.83
C GLY A 100 7.89 -1.45 -12.02
N SER A 101 6.77 -1.82 -11.37
CA SER A 101 6.69 -3.06 -10.60
C SER A 101 6.84 -4.31 -11.47
N LEU A 102 6.27 -4.31 -12.66
CA LEU A 102 6.41 -5.40 -13.65
C LEU A 102 7.86 -5.47 -14.18
N GLN A 103 8.45 -4.33 -14.50
CA GLN A 103 9.81 -4.25 -15.01
C GLN A 103 10.87 -4.68 -13.98
N PHE A 104 10.75 -4.22 -12.72
CA PHE A 104 11.65 -4.66 -11.65
C PHE A 104 11.57 -6.17 -11.39
N ALA A 105 10.40 -6.77 -11.59
CA ALA A 105 10.22 -8.21 -11.50
C ALA A 105 10.69 -8.96 -12.75
N GLY A 106 11.03 -8.27 -13.85
CA GLY A 106 11.41 -8.88 -15.12
C GLY A 106 10.26 -9.68 -15.77
N VAL A 107 9.02 -9.27 -15.51
CA VAL A 107 7.81 -9.96 -16.01
C VAL A 107 7.48 -9.46 -17.40
N THR A 108 7.25 -10.39 -18.32
CA THR A 108 6.85 -10.11 -19.71
C THR A 108 5.47 -10.65 -20.06
N GLU A 109 4.94 -11.59 -19.25
CA GLU A 109 3.61 -12.14 -19.47
C GLU A 109 2.97 -12.51 -18.12
N VAL A 110 1.72 -12.11 -17.94
CA VAL A 110 0.90 -12.35 -16.73
C VAL A 110 -0.43 -12.97 -17.14
N GLU A 111 -0.75 -14.16 -16.66
CA GLU A 111 -2.06 -14.77 -16.92
C GLU A 111 -3.16 -14.02 -16.13
N ARG A 112 -2.89 -13.68 -14.87
CA ARG A 112 -3.78 -12.85 -14.06
C ARG A 112 -3.03 -11.84 -13.22
N MET A 113 -3.29 -10.57 -13.46
CA MET A 113 -2.87 -9.51 -12.55
C MET A 113 -3.95 -9.26 -11.50
N VAL A 114 -3.57 -9.11 -10.22
CA VAL A 114 -4.49 -8.77 -9.14
C VAL A 114 -4.08 -7.44 -8.55
N LEU A 115 -5.00 -6.47 -8.57
CA LEU A 115 -4.83 -5.13 -8.05
C LEU A 115 -5.73 -4.88 -6.86
N GLY A 116 -5.32 -4.01 -5.96
CA GLY A 116 -6.12 -3.56 -4.82
C GLY A 116 -6.59 -2.12 -4.96
N LEU A 117 -7.80 -1.86 -4.47
CA LEU A 117 -8.33 -0.51 -4.26
C LEU A 117 -8.84 -0.35 -2.84
N PRO A 118 -8.84 0.89 -2.30
CA PRO A 118 -9.53 1.20 -1.05
C PRO A 118 -11.01 0.81 -1.12
N VAL A 119 -11.60 0.43 0.01
CA VAL A 119 -12.99 -0.07 0.08
C VAL A 119 -14.00 0.89 -0.55
N HIS A 120 -13.86 2.19 -0.30
CA HIS A 120 -14.78 3.22 -0.76
C HIS A 120 -14.67 3.55 -2.27
N THR A 121 -13.57 3.17 -2.91
CA THR A 121 -13.33 3.49 -4.33
C THR A 121 -13.49 2.29 -5.27
N ILE A 122 -13.63 1.06 -4.73
CA ILE A 122 -13.62 -0.16 -5.53
C ILE A 122 -14.72 -0.20 -6.59
N ASN A 123 -15.95 0.17 -6.24
CA ASN A 123 -17.07 0.18 -7.18
C ASN A 123 -16.91 1.24 -8.27
N LYS A 124 -16.22 2.33 -7.96
CA LYS A 124 -16.03 3.47 -8.85
C LYS A 124 -14.95 3.20 -9.90
N PHE A 125 -13.86 2.56 -9.52
CA PHE A 125 -12.67 2.52 -10.37
C PHE A 125 -12.25 1.11 -10.83
N SER A 126 -12.85 0.03 -10.32
CA SER A 126 -12.43 -1.33 -10.66
C SER A 126 -12.60 -1.68 -12.14
N ALA A 127 -13.63 -1.15 -12.81
CA ALA A 127 -13.82 -1.36 -14.25
C ALA A 127 -12.69 -0.70 -15.04
N HIS A 128 -12.38 0.57 -14.73
CA HIS A 128 -11.28 1.29 -15.36
C HIS A 128 -9.95 0.55 -15.26
N LEU A 129 -9.57 0.08 -14.08
CA LEU A 129 -8.32 -0.67 -13.90
C LEU A 129 -8.28 -1.97 -14.71
N ARG A 130 -9.40 -2.70 -14.80
CA ARG A 130 -9.48 -3.89 -15.65
C ARG A 130 -9.26 -3.55 -17.12
N ASP A 131 -9.91 -2.50 -17.61
CA ASP A 131 -9.86 -2.12 -19.02
C ASP A 131 -8.48 -1.53 -19.39
N ALA A 132 -7.92 -0.68 -18.52
CA ALA A 132 -6.66 0.00 -18.76
C ALA A 132 -5.44 -0.95 -18.74
N PHE A 133 -5.48 -2.02 -17.92
CA PHE A 133 -4.31 -2.88 -17.71
C PHE A 133 -4.49 -4.31 -18.25
N THR A 134 -5.54 -4.60 -19.03
CA THR A 134 -5.67 -5.86 -19.77
C THR A 134 -5.19 -5.68 -21.20
N GLY A 135 -4.36 -6.58 -21.70
CA GLY A 135 -3.85 -6.55 -23.08
C GLY A 135 -2.33 -6.53 -23.14
N THR A 136 -1.80 -5.96 -24.20
CA THR A 136 -0.37 -5.75 -24.38
C THR A 136 -0.06 -4.29 -24.05
N LEU A 137 0.80 -4.10 -23.06
CA LEU A 137 1.23 -2.78 -22.55
C LEU A 137 2.72 -2.61 -22.81
N ASN A 138 3.13 -1.36 -23.05
CA ASN A 138 4.55 -1.01 -23.20
C ASN A 138 4.86 0.19 -22.31
N PHE A 139 5.91 0.07 -21.51
CA PHE A 139 6.36 1.08 -20.56
C PHE A 139 7.80 1.55 -20.87
N GLY A 140 8.19 1.49 -22.15
CA GLY A 140 9.54 1.89 -22.60
C GLY A 140 10.59 0.77 -22.59
N HIS A 141 10.27 -0.43 -22.10
CA HIS A 141 11.20 -1.57 -21.98
C HIS A 141 10.74 -2.84 -22.70
N GLY A 142 9.90 -2.70 -23.72
CA GLY A 142 9.30 -3.80 -24.45
C GLY A 142 7.90 -4.18 -23.96
N ASP A 143 7.26 -5.04 -24.73
CA ASP A 143 5.87 -5.41 -24.52
C ASP A 143 5.68 -6.37 -23.33
N ILE A 144 4.65 -6.09 -22.53
CA ILE A 144 4.19 -6.95 -21.44
C ILE A 144 2.76 -7.37 -21.74
N ARG A 145 2.48 -8.67 -21.79
CA ARG A 145 1.14 -9.22 -22.01
C ARG A 145 0.45 -9.54 -20.71
N ILE A 146 -0.73 -8.93 -20.47
CA ILE A 146 -1.58 -9.19 -19.31
C ILE A 146 -2.92 -9.75 -19.81
N HIS A 147 -3.20 -11.04 -19.52
CA HIS A 147 -4.39 -11.71 -20.06
C HIS A 147 -5.67 -11.32 -19.34
N SER A 148 -5.61 -11.09 -18.03
CA SER A 148 -6.76 -10.67 -17.25
C SER A 148 -6.35 -9.86 -16.02
N VAL A 149 -7.21 -8.94 -15.59
CA VAL A 149 -7.05 -8.14 -14.37
C VAL A 149 -8.22 -8.40 -13.43
N LYS A 150 -7.91 -8.66 -12.16
CA LYS A 150 -8.87 -8.75 -11.07
C LYS A 150 -8.59 -7.63 -10.08
N VAL A 151 -9.64 -6.95 -9.63
CA VAL A 151 -9.53 -5.88 -8.62
C VAL A 151 -10.25 -6.32 -7.36
N VAL A 152 -9.63 -6.14 -6.20
CA VAL A 152 -10.14 -6.54 -4.88
C VAL A 152 -9.99 -5.41 -3.86
N PRO A 153 -10.83 -5.35 -2.81
CA PRO A 153 -10.62 -4.42 -1.71
C PRO A 153 -9.30 -4.71 -0.98
N GLN A 154 -8.48 -3.68 -0.73
CA GLN A 154 -7.16 -3.84 -0.09
C GLN A 154 -7.23 -4.65 1.22
N PRO A 155 -8.10 -4.33 2.21
CA PRO A 155 -8.12 -5.09 3.46
C PRO A 155 -8.55 -6.55 3.31
N LEU A 156 -9.30 -6.90 2.24
CA LEU A 156 -9.65 -8.29 1.94
C LEU A 156 -8.39 -9.11 1.59
N GLY A 157 -7.41 -8.50 0.93
CA GLY A 157 -6.11 -9.12 0.71
C GLY A 157 -5.44 -9.51 2.03
N SER A 158 -5.39 -8.58 2.99
CA SER A 158 -4.84 -8.86 4.32
C SER A 158 -5.62 -9.94 5.07
N LEU A 159 -6.95 -10.00 4.93
CA LEU A 159 -7.76 -11.09 5.53
C LEU A 159 -7.40 -12.44 4.93
N VAL A 160 -7.25 -12.52 3.61
CA VAL A 160 -6.84 -13.77 2.93
C VAL A 160 -5.43 -14.17 3.35
N SER A 161 -4.51 -13.21 3.45
CA SER A 161 -3.17 -13.46 4.00
C SER A 161 -3.22 -13.99 5.44
N PHE A 162 -4.07 -13.41 6.28
CA PHE A 162 -4.28 -13.88 7.66
C PHE A 162 -4.87 -15.30 7.70
N SER A 163 -5.77 -15.64 6.79
CA SER A 163 -6.37 -16.99 6.74
C SER A 163 -5.33 -18.07 6.38
N GLU A 164 -4.34 -17.71 5.58
CA GLU A 164 -3.30 -18.66 5.16
C GLU A 164 -2.19 -18.81 6.21
N TYR A 165 -1.76 -17.69 6.78
CA TYR A 165 -0.60 -17.66 7.69
C TYR A 165 -0.96 -17.52 9.16
N GLY A 166 -2.21 -17.22 9.50
CA GLY A 166 -2.69 -17.06 10.88
C GLY A 166 -2.94 -18.36 11.63
N GLY A 167 -2.95 -19.49 10.94
CA GLY A 167 -3.21 -20.81 11.53
C GLY A 167 -4.60 -20.88 12.19
N SER A 168 -4.67 -21.43 13.42
CA SER A 168 -5.93 -21.57 14.18
C SER A 168 -6.57 -20.25 14.64
N ARG A 169 -5.94 -19.10 14.40
CA ARG A 169 -6.51 -17.78 14.72
C ARG A 169 -7.58 -17.35 13.74
N PHE A 170 -7.52 -17.82 12.49
CA PHE A 170 -8.55 -17.59 11.49
C PHE A 170 -9.64 -18.65 11.56
N ASP A 171 -10.89 -18.22 11.63
CA ASP A 171 -12.06 -19.09 11.68
C ASP A 171 -13.10 -18.61 10.66
N ARG A 172 -13.44 -19.45 9.69
CA ARG A 172 -14.42 -19.13 8.63
C ARG A 172 -15.84 -18.96 9.11
N GLU A 173 -16.17 -19.58 10.25
CA GLU A 173 -17.51 -19.56 10.84
C GLU A 173 -17.77 -18.30 11.66
N ASN A 174 -16.74 -17.46 11.86
CA ASN A 174 -16.85 -16.27 12.66
C ASN A 174 -16.52 -15.00 11.85
N ALA A 175 -16.92 -13.85 12.39
CA ALA A 175 -16.58 -12.58 11.79
C ALA A 175 -15.17 -12.13 12.22
N HIS A 176 -14.42 -11.58 11.27
CA HIS A 176 -13.14 -10.94 11.49
C HIS A 176 -13.20 -9.50 10.99
N MET A 177 -12.48 -8.61 11.64
CA MET A 177 -12.30 -7.25 11.19
C MET A 177 -10.84 -7.06 10.79
N VAL A 178 -10.58 -6.57 9.58
CA VAL A 178 -9.23 -6.14 9.16
C VAL A 178 -9.18 -4.63 9.17
N ILE A 179 -8.13 -4.07 9.73
CA ILE A 179 -7.84 -2.63 9.71
C ILE A 179 -6.50 -2.45 8.98
N ASP A 180 -6.54 -1.79 7.84
CA ASP A 180 -5.37 -1.43 7.05
C ASP A 180 -5.06 0.05 7.23
N VAL A 181 -4.02 0.35 7.99
CA VAL A 181 -3.55 1.72 8.19
C VAL A 181 -2.53 2.03 7.13
N GLY A 182 -3.00 2.64 6.04
CA GLY A 182 -2.17 3.08 4.93
C GLY A 182 -1.47 4.42 5.20
N TYR A 183 -0.82 4.94 4.15
CA TYR A 183 -0.18 6.25 4.20
C TYR A 183 -1.21 7.39 4.15
N PHE A 184 -2.19 7.32 3.24
CA PHE A 184 -3.20 8.35 3.03
C PHE A 184 -4.54 8.02 3.71
N THR A 185 -4.99 6.77 3.62
CA THR A 185 -6.26 6.27 4.16
C THR A 185 -6.04 5.25 5.27
N THR A 186 -7.03 5.11 6.13
CA THR A 186 -7.24 3.93 6.99
C THR A 186 -8.51 3.25 6.52
N ASP A 187 -8.38 2.04 6.01
CA ASP A 187 -9.49 1.24 5.51
C ASP A 187 -9.76 0.07 6.45
N TRP A 188 -11.06 -0.31 6.59
CA TRP A 188 -11.42 -1.49 7.38
C TRP A 188 -12.51 -2.31 6.71
N VAL A 189 -12.42 -3.61 6.88
CA VAL A 189 -13.39 -4.59 6.41
C VAL A 189 -13.83 -5.47 7.58
N VAL A 190 -15.14 -5.58 7.77
CA VAL A 190 -15.73 -6.63 8.60
C VAL A 190 -16.24 -7.73 7.66
N ALA A 191 -15.77 -8.95 7.85
CA ALA A 191 -16.14 -10.07 7.00
C ALA A 191 -16.46 -11.32 7.84
N HIS A 192 -17.48 -12.06 7.43
CA HIS A 192 -17.81 -13.39 7.94
C HIS A 192 -17.19 -14.41 6.96
N GLY A 193 -16.21 -15.15 7.42
CA GLY A 193 -15.30 -15.84 6.51
C GLY A 193 -14.67 -14.85 5.54
N PHE A 194 -14.99 -14.94 4.23
CA PHE A 194 -14.54 -14.00 3.21
C PHE A 194 -15.67 -13.14 2.62
N THR A 195 -16.87 -13.22 3.21
CA THR A 195 -18.01 -12.39 2.77
C THR A 195 -18.01 -11.08 3.52
N MET A 196 -17.76 -10.01 2.80
CA MET A 196 -17.65 -8.65 3.34
C MET A 196 -19.03 -8.11 3.77
N ASN A 197 -19.10 -7.42 4.90
CA ASN A 197 -20.25 -6.69 5.36
C ASN A 197 -20.08 -5.20 5.03
N ASP A 198 -20.67 -4.75 3.92
CA ASP A 198 -20.51 -3.39 3.40
C ASP A 198 -21.03 -2.31 4.35
N ARG A 199 -22.03 -2.64 5.20
CA ARG A 199 -22.58 -1.66 6.15
C ARG A 199 -21.61 -1.36 7.30
N ARG A 200 -20.77 -2.33 7.66
CA ARG A 200 -19.80 -2.24 8.74
C ARG A 200 -18.36 -1.96 8.25
N SER A 201 -18.14 -2.09 6.94
CA SER A 201 -16.86 -1.83 6.29
C SER A 201 -16.78 -0.38 5.79
N GLY A 202 -15.58 0.15 5.63
CA GLY A 202 -15.40 1.51 5.16
C GLY A 202 -13.94 1.92 5.09
N GLY A 203 -13.72 3.21 4.86
CA GLY A 203 -12.41 3.83 4.85
C GLY A 203 -12.55 5.32 5.19
N ALA A 204 -11.51 5.87 5.76
CA ALA A 204 -11.41 7.28 6.11
C ALA A 204 -10.07 7.86 5.62
N PRO A 205 -10.01 9.16 5.25
CA PRO A 205 -8.76 9.84 4.90
C PRO A 205 -7.95 10.16 6.17
N GLY A 206 -7.68 9.16 6.98
CA GLY A 206 -6.98 9.22 8.26
C GLY A 206 -5.79 8.26 8.28
N GLY A 207 -4.92 8.32 7.27
CA GLY A 207 -3.71 7.50 7.24
C GLY A 207 -2.53 8.16 7.98
N ALA A 208 -1.39 7.45 8.03
CA ALA A 208 -0.20 7.87 8.77
C ALA A 208 0.32 9.25 8.35
N SER A 209 0.17 9.63 7.07
CA SER A 209 0.67 10.93 6.57
C SER A 209 0.01 12.13 7.24
N GLN A 210 -1.24 12.02 7.70
CA GLN A 210 -1.90 13.11 8.43
C GLN A 210 -1.26 13.35 9.81
N VAL A 211 -0.85 12.27 10.47
CA VAL A 211 -0.11 12.36 11.74
C VAL A 211 1.26 13.01 11.50
N TYR A 212 1.98 12.60 10.44
CA TYR A 212 3.28 13.18 10.10
C TYR A 212 3.17 14.67 9.74
N LYS A 213 2.13 15.07 9.00
CA LYS A 213 1.83 16.49 8.69
C LYS A 213 1.52 17.30 9.95
N SER A 214 0.80 16.72 10.90
CA SER A 214 0.55 17.37 12.19
C SER A 214 1.83 17.59 12.96
N ILE A 215 2.69 16.56 13.05
CA ILE A 215 4.00 16.66 13.69
C ILE A 215 4.85 17.74 13.01
N ALA A 216 4.92 17.74 11.67
CA ALA A 216 5.65 18.76 10.90
C ALA A 216 5.14 20.17 11.22
N SER A 217 3.81 20.38 11.27
CA SER A 217 3.20 21.66 11.59
C SER A 217 3.52 22.12 13.02
N LEU A 218 3.54 21.20 13.99
CA LEU A 218 3.88 21.50 15.36
C LEU A 218 5.36 21.90 15.51
N ILE A 219 6.26 21.18 14.83
CA ILE A 219 7.68 21.51 14.79
C ILE A 219 7.88 22.88 14.13
N ALA A 220 7.24 23.11 12.98
CA ALA A 220 7.34 24.38 12.27
C ALA A 220 6.88 25.56 13.13
N LYS A 221 5.82 25.38 13.93
CA LYS A 221 5.35 26.40 14.88
C LYS A 221 6.37 26.69 15.97
N ASN A 222 7.04 25.68 16.50
CA ASN A 222 8.01 25.82 17.59
C ASN A 222 9.35 26.38 17.11
N GLU A 223 9.86 25.87 15.98
CA GLU A 223 11.15 26.28 15.44
C GLU A 223 11.05 27.51 14.52
N LYS A 224 9.84 27.94 14.14
CA LYS A 224 9.53 29.06 13.22
C LYS A 224 10.11 28.88 11.81
N GLU A 225 10.31 27.64 11.40
CA GLU A 225 10.82 27.22 10.11
C GLU A 225 9.98 26.07 9.55
N PRO A 226 9.68 26.03 8.25
CA PRO A 226 8.85 24.96 7.66
C PRO A 226 9.57 23.61 7.73
N VAL A 227 8.78 22.54 7.92
CA VAL A 227 9.25 21.15 7.84
C VAL A 227 8.57 20.50 6.64
N ASP A 228 9.28 20.43 5.52
CA ASP A 228 8.73 19.94 4.25
C ASP A 228 8.90 18.44 4.09
N ASP A 229 9.94 17.83 4.68
CA ASP A 229 10.25 16.40 4.55
C ASP A 229 9.51 15.55 5.60
N ILE A 230 8.22 15.28 5.34
CA ILE A 230 7.39 14.42 6.22
C ILE A 230 7.80 12.94 6.16
N GLU A 231 8.45 12.50 5.09
CA GLU A 231 8.96 11.13 4.96
C GLU A 231 10.12 10.89 5.94
N ARG A 232 10.88 11.93 6.22
CA ARG A 232 11.94 11.86 7.24
C ARG A 232 11.36 11.73 8.64
N ILE A 233 10.21 12.37 8.93
CA ILE A 233 9.48 12.18 10.18
C ILE A 233 9.04 10.72 10.31
N ASP A 234 8.41 10.13 9.27
CA ASP A 234 8.04 8.71 9.23
C ASP A 234 9.25 7.82 9.53
N LYS A 235 10.36 8.05 8.83
CA LYS A 235 11.59 7.27 9.02
C LYS A 235 12.10 7.37 10.46
N CYS A 236 12.19 8.59 11.01
CA CYS A 236 12.69 8.81 12.36
C CYS A 236 11.80 8.13 13.41
N LEU A 237 10.46 8.20 13.27
CA LEU A 237 9.52 7.52 14.16
C LEU A 237 9.69 6.00 14.12
N ARG A 238 9.79 5.41 12.91
CA ARG A 238 9.99 3.95 12.75
C ARG A 238 11.33 3.47 13.30
N GLU A 239 12.39 4.27 13.12
CA GLU A 239 13.74 3.96 13.60
C GLU A 239 13.95 4.36 15.08
N LYS A 240 12.96 5.02 15.70
CA LYS A 240 13.04 5.57 17.07
C LYS A 240 14.26 6.50 17.25
N LYS A 241 14.48 7.36 16.26
CA LYS A 241 15.57 8.33 16.23
C LYS A 241 15.03 9.75 16.27
N PRO A 242 15.78 10.73 16.80
CA PRO A 242 15.41 12.13 16.70
C PRO A 242 15.46 12.60 15.25
N LEU A 243 14.69 13.64 14.97
CA LEU A 243 14.74 14.35 13.69
C LEU A 243 15.86 15.41 13.77
N LEU A 244 16.88 15.29 12.94
CA LEU A 244 17.87 16.35 12.77
C LEU A 244 17.25 17.50 11.97
N PHE A 245 17.15 18.69 12.58
CA PHE A 245 16.57 19.88 11.99
C PHE A 245 17.44 21.10 12.33
N TYR A 246 18.02 21.74 11.32
CA TYR A 246 18.97 22.87 11.49
C TYR A 246 20.06 22.62 12.54
N GLY A 247 20.65 21.43 12.54
CA GLY A 247 21.73 21.04 13.47
C GLY A 247 21.26 20.67 14.89
N LYS A 248 19.95 20.67 15.16
CA LYS A 248 19.36 20.23 16.44
C LYS A 248 18.71 18.88 16.28
N ASP A 249 18.78 18.06 17.31
CA ASP A 249 18.05 16.80 17.42
C ASP A 249 16.69 17.04 18.10
N ILE A 250 15.60 16.86 17.34
CA ILE A 250 14.23 17.04 17.82
C ILE A 250 13.66 15.67 18.17
N ASP A 251 13.25 15.48 19.45
CA ASP A 251 12.47 14.33 19.88
C ASP A 251 11.04 14.40 19.36
N LEU A 252 10.63 13.38 18.60
CA LEU A 252 9.31 13.32 17.96
C LEU A 252 8.19 12.80 18.88
N ILE A 253 8.51 12.20 20.04
CA ILE A 253 7.51 11.55 20.90
C ILE A 253 6.50 12.57 21.42
N SER A 254 6.97 13.70 21.92
CA SER A 254 6.08 14.75 22.43
C SER A 254 5.16 15.35 21.37
N TYR A 255 5.60 15.40 20.12
CA TYR A 255 4.79 15.87 18.99
C TYR A 255 3.79 14.80 18.53
N LEU A 256 4.17 13.52 18.61
CA LEU A 256 3.27 12.40 18.36
C LEU A 256 2.12 12.39 19.37
N ASP A 257 2.41 12.61 20.67
CA ASP A 257 1.39 12.69 21.72
C ASP A 257 0.39 13.84 21.46
N GLN A 258 0.89 15.00 21.01
CA GLN A 258 0.03 16.13 20.63
C GLN A 258 -0.80 15.85 19.37
N SER A 259 -0.36 14.90 18.51
CA SER A 259 -1.06 14.51 17.27
C SER A 259 -2.07 13.38 17.47
N GLN A 260 -2.21 12.82 18.68
CA GLN A 260 -3.10 11.70 18.98
C GLN A 260 -4.58 11.98 18.63
N ALA A 261 -5.00 13.23 18.63
CA ALA A 261 -6.37 13.60 18.26
C ALA A 261 -6.75 13.13 16.84
N ILE A 262 -5.80 13.11 15.90
CA ILE A 262 -6.03 12.64 14.52
C ILE A 262 -6.31 11.14 14.52
N ILE A 263 -5.46 10.37 15.21
CA ILE A 263 -5.62 8.91 15.34
C ILE A 263 -6.96 8.58 16.00
N ASN A 264 -7.25 9.25 17.11
CA ASN A 264 -8.49 9.03 17.87
C ASN A 264 -9.74 9.37 17.05
N SER A 265 -9.69 10.42 16.22
CA SER A 265 -10.80 10.78 15.33
C SER A 265 -11.09 9.68 14.31
N THR A 266 -10.05 9.17 13.64
CA THR A 266 -10.16 8.08 12.66
C THR A 266 -10.68 6.80 13.31
N VAL A 267 -10.16 6.45 14.50
CA VAL A 267 -10.60 5.25 15.23
C VAL A 267 -12.05 5.41 15.70
N LYS A 268 -12.47 6.61 16.08
CA LYS A 268 -13.86 6.89 16.49
C LYS A 268 -14.83 6.76 15.32
N GLU A 269 -14.47 7.24 14.14
CA GLU A 269 -15.24 7.07 12.90
C GLU A 269 -15.42 5.58 12.59
N MET A 270 -14.34 4.81 12.66
CA MET A 270 -14.33 3.36 12.49
C MET A 270 -15.27 2.68 13.50
N GLN A 271 -15.18 3.00 14.79
CA GLN A 271 -16.06 2.46 15.84
C GLN A 271 -17.55 2.72 15.54
N ASN A 272 -17.88 3.95 15.12
CA ASN A 272 -19.25 4.33 14.78
C ASN A 272 -19.79 3.50 13.61
N ARG A 273 -18.98 3.24 12.60
CA ARG A 273 -19.36 2.46 11.42
C ARG A 273 -19.46 0.96 11.72
N VAL A 274 -18.49 0.43 12.46
CA VAL A 274 -18.44 -0.99 12.83
C VAL A 274 -19.57 -1.37 13.79
N GLY A 275 -19.91 -0.50 14.73
CA GLY A 275 -20.96 -0.72 15.73
C GLY A 275 -20.59 -1.79 16.75
N ARG A 276 -21.52 -2.70 17.06
CA ARG A 276 -21.30 -3.78 18.04
C ARG A 276 -20.26 -4.77 17.54
N THR A 277 -19.39 -5.23 18.44
CA THR A 277 -18.26 -6.14 18.12
C THR A 277 -18.35 -7.48 18.82
N ALA A 278 -19.50 -7.82 19.43
CA ALA A 278 -19.68 -9.08 20.17
C ALA A 278 -19.58 -10.32 19.28
N ASP A 279 -19.79 -10.17 17.96
CA ASP A 279 -19.69 -11.19 16.94
C ASP A 279 -18.28 -11.31 16.32
N LEU A 280 -17.38 -10.40 16.66
CA LEU A 280 -16.02 -10.42 16.10
C LEU A 280 -15.14 -11.42 16.86
N ARG A 281 -14.56 -12.36 16.14
CA ARG A 281 -13.55 -13.29 16.64
C ARG A 281 -12.22 -12.60 16.88
N SER A 282 -11.79 -11.78 15.92
CA SER A 282 -10.55 -11.01 16.04
C SER A 282 -10.55 -9.75 15.18
N ILE A 283 -9.65 -8.85 15.53
CA ILE A 283 -9.26 -7.70 14.71
C ILE A 283 -7.84 -7.99 14.21
N VAL A 284 -7.64 -7.83 12.92
CA VAL A 284 -6.34 -7.99 12.23
C VAL A 284 -5.85 -6.62 11.84
N LEU A 285 -4.73 -6.19 12.41
CA LEU A 285 -4.12 -4.90 12.11
C LEU A 285 -2.97 -5.05 11.12
N THR A 286 -3.01 -4.26 10.06
CA THR A 286 -2.09 -4.30 8.93
C THR A 286 -1.80 -2.90 8.40
N GLY A 287 -0.95 -2.81 7.37
CA GLY A 287 -0.54 -1.56 6.75
C GLY A 287 0.72 -0.95 7.35
N GLY A 288 1.30 0.01 6.64
CA GLY A 288 2.55 0.68 7.05
C GLY A 288 2.42 1.53 8.31
N GLY A 289 1.21 2.02 8.62
CA GLY A 289 0.89 2.80 9.81
C GLY A 289 0.39 1.98 11.01
N ALA A 290 0.39 0.65 10.93
CA ALA A 290 -0.18 -0.23 11.95
C ALA A 290 0.37 0.06 13.36
N ALA A 291 1.68 0.16 13.51
CA ALA A 291 2.32 0.42 14.79
C ALA A 291 1.92 1.78 15.42
N LEU A 292 1.62 2.77 14.59
CA LEU A 292 1.19 4.10 15.03
C LEU A 292 -0.23 4.08 15.62
N TYR A 293 -1.12 3.24 15.06
CA TYR A 293 -2.52 3.16 15.43
C TYR A 293 -2.83 2.07 16.46
N GLU A 294 -1.94 1.11 16.65
CA GLU A 294 -2.16 -0.05 17.53
C GLU A 294 -2.63 0.32 18.94
N PRO A 295 -2.02 1.29 19.66
CA PRO A 295 -2.47 1.63 21.02
C PRO A 295 -3.91 2.14 21.06
N ALA A 296 -4.29 2.99 20.10
CA ALA A 296 -5.63 3.55 20.01
C ALA A 296 -6.68 2.50 19.65
N ILE A 297 -6.34 1.55 18.75
CA ILE A 297 -7.21 0.45 18.36
C ILE A 297 -7.42 -0.51 19.54
N ARG A 298 -6.36 -0.86 20.29
CA ARG A 298 -6.49 -1.66 21.52
C ARG A 298 -7.41 -1.01 22.55
N ALA A 299 -7.26 0.28 22.75
CA ALA A 299 -8.12 1.05 23.66
C ALA A 299 -9.58 1.12 23.18
N ALA A 300 -9.80 1.22 21.86
CA ALA A 300 -11.13 1.31 21.27
C ALA A 300 -11.90 -0.02 21.29
N PHE A 301 -11.19 -1.16 21.20
CA PHE A 301 -11.77 -2.51 21.10
C PHE A 301 -11.22 -3.46 22.17
N PRO A 302 -11.34 -3.14 23.47
CA PRO A 302 -10.60 -3.83 24.55
C PRO A 302 -11.03 -5.29 24.78
N ARG A 303 -12.18 -5.71 24.21
CA ARG A 303 -12.74 -7.07 24.38
C ARG A 303 -12.52 -7.96 23.19
N VAL A 304 -11.91 -7.46 22.12
CA VAL A 304 -11.67 -8.23 20.90
C VAL A 304 -10.17 -8.52 20.77
N GLN A 305 -9.84 -9.75 20.45
CA GLN A 305 -8.44 -10.14 20.18
C GLN A 305 -7.88 -9.30 19.04
N LEU A 306 -6.76 -8.63 19.25
CA LEU A 306 -6.03 -7.87 18.23
C LEU A 306 -4.78 -8.63 17.81
N ASP A 307 -4.75 -9.03 16.54
CA ASP A 307 -3.60 -9.65 15.87
C ASP A 307 -2.93 -8.63 14.94
N VAL A 308 -1.66 -8.35 15.19
CA VAL A 308 -0.83 -7.57 14.26
C VAL A 308 -0.11 -8.55 13.34
N LEU A 309 -0.21 -8.35 12.02
CA LEU A 309 0.41 -9.25 11.06
C LEU A 309 1.94 -9.09 11.03
N ASP A 310 2.65 -10.20 10.86
CA ASP A 310 4.07 -10.17 10.55
C ASP A 310 4.28 -9.56 9.16
N ALA A 311 5.23 -8.62 9.04
CA ALA A 311 5.47 -7.85 7.82
C ALA A 311 4.16 -7.26 7.22
N PRO A 312 3.41 -6.46 8.00
CA PRO A 312 2.05 -6.03 7.68
C PRO A 312 1.96 -5.25 6.36
N CYS A 313 3.06 -4.61 5.94
CA CYS A 313 3.11 -3.87 4.68
C CYS A 313 2.94 -4.75 3.42
N TYR A 314 3.22 -6.07 3.48
CA TYR A 314 3.05 -6.99 2.35
C TYR A 314 1.76 -7.80 2.39
N ALA A 315 0.97 -7.69 3.44
CA ALA A 315 -0.19 -8.55 3.66
C ALA A 315 -1.20 -8.48 2.51
N ASN A 316 -1.50 -7.27 2.01
CA ASN A 316 -2.40 -7.11 0.87
C ASN A 316 -1.85 -7.81 -0.39
N ALA A 317 -0.62 -7.53 -0.79
CA ALA A 317 -0.03 -8.12 -2.00
C ALA A 317 0.04 -9.65 -1.93
N LYS A 318 0.41 -10.22 -0.78
CA LYS A 318 0.40 -11.68 -0.56
C LYS A 318 -1.00 -12.26 -0.66
N GLY A 319 -1.99 -11.62 -0.03
CA GLY A 319 -3.38 -12.05 -0.12
C GLY A 319 -3.95 -11.92 -1.54
N PHE A 320 -3.57 -10.89 -2.28
CA PHE A 320 -3.97 -10.76 -3.69
C PHE A 320 -3.39 -11.89 -4.55
N LEU A 321 -2.16 -12.30 -4.30
CA LEU A 321 -1.57 -13.47 -4.96
C LEU A 321 -2.43 -14.71 -4.72
N ILE A 322 -2.78 -15.01 -3.46
CA ILE A 322 -3.61 -16.17 -3.09
C ILE A 322 -4.98 -16.09 -3.75
N VAL A 323 -5.62 -14.91 -3.77
CA VAL A 323 -6.91 -14.70 -4.46
C VAL A 323 -6.80 -14.98 -5.96
N GLY A 324 -5.72 -14.50 -6.59
CA GLY A 324 -5.46 -14.75 -8.00
C GLY A 324 -5.28 -16.22 -8.31
N GLU A 325 -4.47 -16.93 -7.54
CA GLU A 325 -4.23 -18.37 -7.67
C GLU A 325 -5.51 -19.18 -7.47
N ALA A 326 -6.26 -18.91 -6.41
CA ALA A 326 -7.52 -19.62 -6.12
C ALA A 326 -8.59 -19.42 -7.21
N THR A 327 -8.66 -18.20 -7.78
CA THR A 327 -9.63 -17.93 -8.85
C THR A 327 -9.23 -18.57 -10.17
N LEU A 328 -7.94 -18.55 -10.55
CA LEU A 328 -7.44 -19.27 -11.73
C LEU A 328 -7.66 -20.77 -11.61
N ALA A 329 -7.38 -21.37 -10.46
CA ALA A 329 -7.59 -22.79 -10.23
C ALA A 329 -9.06 -23.19 -10.39
N ARG A 330 -10.00 -22.37 -9.89
CA ARG A 330 -11.44 -22.60 -10.07
C ARG A 330 -11.87 -22.51 -11.53
N GLU A 331 -11.39 -21.55 -12.27
CA GLU A 331 -11.71 -21.35 -13.69
C GLU A 331 -11.16 -22.51 -14.54
N ARG A 332 -9.91 -22.91 -14.33
CA ARG A 332 -9.31 -24.07 -15.00
C ARG A 332 -10.09 -25.34 -14.75
N LYS A 333 -10.49 -25.58 -13.49
CA LYS A 333 -11.33 -26.72 -13.12
C LYS A 333 -12.69 -26.69 -13.84
N ALA A 334 -13.32 -25.52 -13.94
CA ALA A 334 -14.59 -25.35 -14.65
C ALA A 334 -14.48 -25.60 -16.16
N LEU A 335 -13.31 -25.32 -16.75
CA LEU A 335 -13.00 -25.53 -18.17
C LEU A 335 -12.45 -26.93 -18.46
N GLY A 336 -12.30 -27.81 -17.45
CA GLY A 336 -11.75 -29.16 -17.62
C GLY A 336 -10.25 -29.19 -17.95
N VAL A 337 -9.54 -28.08 -17.75
CA VAL A 337 -8.09 -27.99 -17.95
C VAL A 337 -7.38 -28.44 -16.67
N ALA A 338 -6.49 -29.43 -16.78
CA ALA A 338 -5.68 -29.89 -15.63
C ALA A 338 -4.85 -28.70 -15.07
N ALA A 339 -4.72 -28.68 -13.74
CA ALA A 339 -3.96 -27.65 -13.03
C ALA A 339 -2.45 -27.74 -13.27
#